data_1f454b96bf409bb9113dfb6172ef144e
#
_entry.id   1f454b96bf409bb9113dfb6172ef144e
#
_cell.length_a   1.000
_cell.length_b   1.000
_cell.length_c   1.000
_cell.angle_alpha   90.00
_cell.angle_beta   90.00
_cell.angle_gamma   90.00
#
_symmetry.space_group_name_H-M   'P 1'
#
loop_
_entity.id
_entity.type
_entity.pdbx_description
1 polymer ?
#
loop_
_entity_poly.entity_id
_entity_poly.type
_entity_poly.pdbx_seq_one_letter_code
_entity_poly.pdbx_strand_id
1 'polypeptide(L)'
;MKKICQTVAVFSIFSCTFLFFSCIKKAPEAQIVPVESTDEVPPEEEKIEEKATETFEPSLVLAAKASLCLLGRDEKMHRISSLSKGASFSLLFSDGTPESLCVEGRNYLHAVWDSVDYWISGDDIASNCRLALVIKKSRLYADMNLSLSTDERNSPVPFGSIVAVSQKEGDCNSSACKIWYFDKKEKKTRYAYIDADNISTRIDDIVVMQVVEDLRITKRATPRNELFKKAAKYNPCEAVLACLEAEKTEKIENNYQDVLNALPGARYKVNVKELMTVDQSKDPFQ
;
A
#
# COMPACT_ATOMS: atom_id res chain seq x y z
N MET A 1 12.81 -33.10 -37.73
CA MET A 1 13.14 -31.77 -38.28
C MET A 1 12.08 -30.77 -37.82
N LYS A 2 12.33 -29.96 -36.80
CA LYS A 2 11.47 -28.82 -36.43
C LYS A 2 12.42 -27.66 -36.05
N LYS A 3 12.28 -26.57 -36.81
CA LYS A 3 13.11 -25.38 -36.76
C LYS A 3 12.85 -24.58 -35.47
N ILE A 4 13.94 -24.29 -34.77
CA ILE A 4 13.97 -23.34 -33.63
C ILE A 4 14.07 -21.96 -34.23
N CYS A 5 13.08 -21.10 -33.92
CA CYS A 5 13.12 -19.67 -34.22
C CYS A 5 13.66 -18.94 -32.99
N GLN A 6 14.91 -18.47 -33.07
CA GLN A 6 15.49 -17.55 -32.08
C GLN A 6 15.10 -16.12 -32.46
N THR A 7 14.35 -15.45 -31.60
CA THR A 7 14.07 -14.02 -31.72
C THR A 7 15.07 -13.28 -30.83
N VAL A 8 16.02 -12.60 -31.45
CA VAL A 8 16.97 -11.69 -30.80
C VAL A 8 16.29 -10.34 -30.63
N ALA A 9 16.09 -9.92 -29.40
CA ALA A 9 15.62 -8.55 -29.06
C ALA A 9 16.83 -7.63 -28.98
N VAL A 10 16.93 -6.69 -29.91
CA VAL A 10 17.93 -5.61 -29.91
C VAL A 10 17.43 -4.48 -29.04
N PHE A 11 18.10 -4.23 -27.92
CA PHE A 11 17.90 -3.03 -27.08
C PHE A 11 18.65 -1.85 -27.73
N SER A 12 17.90 -0.89 -28.22
CA SER A 12 18.44 0.38 -28.73
C SER A 12 18.42 1.41 -27.58
N ILE A 13 19.60 1.74 -27.08
CA ILE A 13 19.81 2.80 -26.09
C ILE A 13 19.87 4.12 -26.85
N PHE A 14 18.84 4.95 -26.73
CA PHE A 14 18.84 6.33 -27.23
C PHE A 14 19.38 7.25 -26.14
N SER A 15 20.64 7.68 -26.29
CA SER A 15 21.25 8.74 -25.47
C SER A 15 20.92 10.09 -26.10
N CYS A 16 20.00 10.86 -25.50
CA CYS A 16 19.72 12.24 -25.88
C CYS A 16 20.56 13.18 -25.03
N THR A 17 21.68 13.64 -25.61
CA THR A 17 22.46 14.77 -25.11
C THR A 17 21.78 16.07 -25.52
N PHE A 18 21.18 16.79 -24.58
CA PHE A 18 20.68 18.15 -24.80
C PHE A 18 21.84 19.16 -24.65
N LEU A 19 22.25 19.75 -25.80
CA LEU A 19 23.13 20.92 -25.84
C LEU A 19 22.28 22.19 -25.62
N PHE A 20 22.49 22.86 -24.50
CA PHE A 20 21.95 24.21 -24.29
C PHE A 20 22.77 25.23 -25.09
N PHE A 21 22.17 25.77 -26.16
CA PHE A 21 22.66 26.99 -26.82
C PHE A 21 22.07 28.22 -26.09
N SER A 22 22.96 28.92 -25.40
CA SER A 22 22.67 30.22 -24.80
C SER A 22 22.85 31.30 -25.91
N CYS A 23 21.75 31.86 -26.39
CA CYS A 23 21.79 33.07 -27.25
C CYS A 23 21.67 34.31 -26.37
N ILE A 24 22.78 35.00 -26.17
CA ILE A 24 22.83 36.37 -25.64
C ILE A 24 22.41 37.33 -26.76
N LYS A 25 21.21 37.93 -26.68
CA LYS A 25 20.81 39.05 -27.50
C LYS A 25 21.21 40.37 -26.82
N LYS A 26 22.06 41.14 -27.53
CA LYS A 26 22.41 42.53 -27.20
C LYS A 26 21.16 43.42 -27.24
N ALA A 27 21.01 44.25 -26.22
CA ALA A 27 20.01 45.29 -26.16
C ALA A 27 20.31 46.43 -27.14
N PRO A 28 19.33 47.02 -27.83
CA PRO A 28 19.52 48.27 -28.57
C PRO A 28 19.36 49.49 -27.65
N GLU A 29 20.17 50.48 -27.96
CA GLU A 29 20.26 51.80 -27.34
C GLU A 29 18.92 52.57 -27.41
N ALA A 30 18.55 53.19 -26.30
CA ALA A 30 17.34 54.00 -26.19
C ALA A 30 17.49 55.36 -26.88
N GLN A 31 16.65 55.62 -27.87
CA GLN A 31 16.41 57.00 -28.37
C GLN A 31 15.31 57.66 -27.55
N ILE A 32 15.64 58.83 -26.97
CA ILE A 32 14.71 59.69 -26.23
C ILE A 32 13.87 60.47 -27.23
N VAL A 33 12.56 60.30 -27.23
CA VAL A 33 11.58 61.11 -27.97
C VAL A 33 10.69 61.84 -26.93
N PRO A 34 10.35 63.12 -27.13
CA PRO A 34 9.66 63.95 -26.11
C PRO A 34 8.20 63.51 -25.89
N VAL A 35 7.82 63.60 -24.62
CA VAL A 35 6.51 63.27 -24.10
C VAL A 35 5.49 64.34 -24.53
N GLU A 36 4.46 63.96 -25.25
CA GLU A 36 3.17 64.66 -25.29
C GLU A 36 2.22 64.01 -24.28
N SER A 37 1.69 64.84 -23.42
CA SER A 37 0.71 64.49 -22.40
C SER A 37 -0.59 64.00 -23.00
N THR A 38 -0.97 62.79 -22.72
CA THR A 38 -2.31 62.27 -23.01
C THR A 38 -2.88 61.62 -21.76
N ASP A 39 -4.12 61.96 -21.48
CA ASP A 39 -4.99 61.59 -20.38
C ASP A 39 -4.75 60.23 -19.70
N GLU A 40 -4.65 60.28 -18.36
CA GLU A 40 -4.59 59.13 -17.47
C GLU A 40 -5.89 58.31 -17.57
N VAL A 41 -5.81 57.17 -18.25
CA VAL A 41 -6.76 56.08 -18.04
C VAL A 41 -6.29 55.32 -16.79
N PRO A 42 -7.15 55.08 -15.78
CA PRO A 42 -6.75 54.28 -14.62
C PRO A 42 -6.31 52.89 -15.07
N PRO A 43 -5.21 52.35 -14.52
CA PRO A 43 -4.82 51.00 -14.86
C PRO A 43 -5.93 50.02 -14.39
N GLU A 44 -6.51 49.28 -15.35
CA GLU A 44 -7.28 48.09 -15.01
C GLU A 44 -6.39 47.22 -14.12
N GLU A 45 -6.80 47.00 -12.88
CA GLU A 45 -6.21 46.03 -11.99
C GLU A 45 -6.32 44.66 -12.70
N GLU A 46 -5.21 44.22 -13.33
CA GLU A 46 -5.06 42.81 -13.73
C GLU A 46 -5.27 41.97 -12.47
N LYS A 47 -6.43 41.35 -12.36
CA LYS A 47 -6.66 40.28 -11.41
C LYS A 47 -5.61 39.24 -11.71
N ILE A 48 -4.55 39.21 -10.91
CA ILE A 48 -3.61 38.09 -10.85
C ILE A 48 -4.48 36.93 -10.39
N GLU A 49 -4.90 36.08 -11.32
CA GLU A 49 -5.47 34.77 -10.99
C GLU A 49 -4.39 34.03 -10.22
N GLU A 50 -4.54 33.94 -8.90
CA GLU A 50 -3.71 33.10 -8.05
C GLU A 50 -3.83 31.68 -8.58
N LYS A 51 -2.80 31.22 -9.28
CA LYS A 51 -2.75 29.88 -9.82
C LYS A 51 -2.77 28.90 -8.66
N ALA A 52 -3.84 28.11 -8.55
CA ALA A 52 -4.00 27.10 -7.52
C ALA A 52 -2.72 26.28 -7.36
N THR A 53 -2.24 26.13 -6.14
CA THR A 53 -1.00 25.39 -5.86
C THR A 53 -1.34 23.90 -5.85
N GLU A 54 -0.96 23.21 -6.91
CA GLU A 54 -1.07 21.75 -6.99
C GLU A 54 0.02 21.08 -6.16
N THR A 55 -0.37 20.13 -5.31
CA THR A 55 0.54 19.32 -4.50
C THR A 55 0.18 17.84 -4.61
N PHE A 56 1.17 16.97 -4.41
CA PHE A 56 0.99 15.53 -4.44
C PHE A 56 1.23 14.93 -3.06
N GLU A 57 0.24 14.20 -2.54
CA GLU A 57 0.37 13.53 -1.26
C GLU A 57 0.46 12.00 -1.42
N PRO A 58 1.41 11.35 -0.69
CA PRO A 58 1.54 9.91 -0.70
C PRO A 58 0.29 9.26 -0.10
N SER A 59 -0.21 8.27 -0.79
CA SER A 59 -1.45 7.57 -0.44
C SER A 59 -1.31 6.07 -0.58
N LEU A 60 -2.14 5.32 0.12
CA LEU A 60 -2.08 3.87 0.22
C LEU A 60 -3.44 3.21 -0.03
N VAL A 61 -3.43 2.09 -0.73
CA VAL A 61 -4.59 1.22 -0.86
C VAL A 61 -4.77 0.39 0.41
N LEU A 62 -5.95 0.46 1.02
CA LEU A 62 -6.32 -0.34 2.19
C LEU A 62 -7.34 -1.45 1.88
N ALA A 63 -8.17 -1.27 0.86
CA ALA A 63 -9.00 -2.34 0.32
C ALA A 63 -8.15 -3.50 -0.23
N ALA A 64 -8.71 -4.69 -0.35
CA ALA A 64 -8.00 -5.84 -0.95
C ALA A 64 -7.55 -5.53 -2.39
N LYS A 65 -8.38 -4.79 -3.12
CA LYS A 65 -8.10 -4.23 -4.45
C LYS A 65 -8.83 -2.89 -4.58
N ALA A 66 -8.14 -1.87 -5.07
CA ALA A 66 -8.72 -0.61 -5.48
C ALA A 66 -8.66 -0.48 -7.01
N SER A 67 -9.76 -0.07 -7.63
CA SER A 67 -9.84 0.09 -9.09
C SER A 67 -9.26 1.43 -9.51
N LEU A 68 -8.37 1.41 -10.50
CA LEU A 68 -7.93 2.59 -11.24
C LEU A 68 -8.87 2.79 -12.44
N CYS A 69 -9.52 3.94 -12.48
CA CYS A 69 -10.55 4.25 -13.46
C CYS A 69 -10.19 5.47 -14.30
N LEU A 70 -10.74 5.55 -15.51
CA LEU A 70 -10.79 6.77 -16.32
C LEU A 70 -12.25 7.21 -16.47
N LEU A 71 -12.45 8.51 -16.50
CA LEU A 71 -13.76 9.08 -16.83
C LEU A 71 -14.00 8.96 -18.34
N GLY A 72 -15.04 8.24 -18.73
CA GLY A 72 -15.44 8.09 -20.13
C GLY A 72 -16.21 9.29 -20.66
N ARG A 73 -16.39 9.34 -21.98
CA ARG A 73 -17.25 10.36 -22.63
C ARG A 73 -18.74 10.20 -22.28
N ASP A 74 -19.11 9.06 -21.75
CA ASP A 74 -20.44 8.74 -21.24
C ASP A 74 -20.63 9.15 -19.76
N GLU A 75 -19.69 9.93 -19.21
CA GLU A 75 -19.66 10.41 -17.81
C GLU A 75 -19.63 9.28 -16.78
N LYS A 76 -19.19 8.07 -17.18
CA LYS A 76 -19.04 6.91 -16.32
C LYS A 76 -17.57 6.58 -16.03
N MET A 77 -17.35 5.95 -14.89
CA MET A 77 -16.04 5.43 -14.52
C MET A 77 -15.76 4.08 -15.16
N HIS A 78 -14.77 4.04 -16.05
CA HIS A 78 -14.30 2.82 -16.71
C HIS A 78 -13.06 2.30 -16.02
N ARG A 79 -13.15 1.11 -15.43
CA ARG A 79 -12.01 0.45 -14.80
C ARG A 79 -10.98 0.04 -15.84
N ILE A 80 -9.75 0.49 -15.68
CA ILE A 80 -8.60 0.15 -16.55
C ILE A 80 -7.69 -0.86 -15.88
N SER A 81 -7.40 -0.67 -14.59
CA SER A 81 -6.48 -1.52 -13.83
C SER A 81 -6.92 -1.62 -12.38
N SER A 82 -6.09 -2.21 -11.52
CA SER A 82 -6.32 -2.22 -10.08
C SER A 82 -5.02 -2.29 -9.31
N LEU A 83 -4.97 -1.63 -8.17
CA LEU A 83 -3.91 -1.72 -7.19
C LEU A 83 -4.27 -2.70 -6.08
N SER A 84 -3.29 -3.46 -5.61
CA SER A 84 -3.45 -4.36 -4.48
C SER A 84 -3.31 -3.61 -3.15
N LYS A 85 -3.80 -4.20 -2.06
CA LYS A 85 -3.62 -3.70 -0.71
C LYS A 85 -2.15 -3.40 -0.42
N GLY A 86 -1.88 -2.24 0.17
CA GLY A 86 -0.53 -1.76 0.48
C GLY A 86 0.20 -1.09 -0.69
N ALA A 87 -0.40 -1.04 -1.89
CA ALA A 87 0.18 -0.29 -3.00
C ALA A 87 0.19 1.21 -2.68
N SER A 88 1.32 1.85 -2.99
CA SER A 88 1.52 3.30 -2.84
C SER A 88 1.29 4.00 -4.18
N PHE A 89 0.69 5.18 -4.12
CA PHE A 89 0.45 6.10 -5.24
C PHE A 89 0.35 7.53 -4.70
N SER A 90 0.19 8.53 -5.57
CA SER A 90 0.02 9.93 -5.16
C SER A 90 -1.39 10.40 -5.44
N LEU A 91 -1.98 11.19 -4.54
CA LEU A 91 -3.19 11.94 -4.79
C LEU A 91 -2.85 13.37 -5.16
N LEU A 92 -3.59 13.94 -6.10
CA LEU A 92 -3.52 15.35 -6.46
C LEU A 92 -4.39 16.18 -5.52
N PHE A 93 -3.77 17.20 -4.94
CA PHE A 93 -4.44 18.21 -4.11
C PHE A 93 -4.39 19.56 -4.80
N SER A 94 -5.50 20.25 -4.81
CA SER A 94 -5.61 21.64 -5.23
C SER A 94 -6.03 22.48 -4.02
N ASP A 95 -5.24 23.49 -3.68
CA ASP A 95 -5.46 24.34 -2.50
C ASP A 95 -5.67 23.57 -1.19
N GLY A 96 -4.88 22.52 -1.00
CA GLY A 96 -4.90 21.68 0.22
C GLY A 96 -6.10 20.74 0.33
N THR A 97 -6.94 20.63 -0.70
CA THR A 97 -8.03 19.67 -0.78
C THR A 97 -7.79 18.65 -1.88
N PRO A 98 -8.11 17.35 -1.68
CA PRO A 98 -7.94 16.36 -2.73
C PRO A 98 -8.90 16.65 -3.88
N GLU A 99 -8.39 16.66 -5.10
CA GLU A 99 -9.23 16.78 -6.28
C GLU A 99 -10.18 15.58 -6.35
N SER A 100 -11.47 15.86 -6.42
CA SER A 100 -12.50 14.82 -6.31
C SER A 100 -13.61 14.97 -7.32
N LEU A 101 -14.20 13.84 -7.71
CA LEU A 101 -15.32 13.74 -8.62
C LEU A 101 -16.37 12.78 -8.08
N CYS A 102 -17.64 13.21 -8.03
CA CYS A 102 -18.74 12.34 -7.63
C CYS A 102 -19.43 11.74 -8.88
N VAL A 103 -19.35 10.42 -9.05
CA VAL A 103 -20.00 9.71 -10.15
C VAL A 103 -20.87 8.60 -9.58
N GLU A 104 -22.14 8.57 -9.97
CA GLU A 104 -23.13 7.57 -9.49
C GLU A 104 -23.19 7.45 -7.94
N GLY A 105 -23.03 8.57 -7.23
CA GLY A 105 -23.07 8.62 -5.77
C GLY A 105 -21.82 8.10 -5.07
N ARG A 106 -20.73 7.85 -5.79
CA ARG A 106 -19.42 7.48 -5.27
C ARG A 106 -18.44 8.62 -5.45
N ASN A 107 -17.62 8.85 -4.42
CA ASN A 107 -16.55 9.84 -4.47
C ASN A 107 -15.26 9.20 -4.99
N TYR A 108 -14.75 9.74 -6.09
CA TYR A 108 -13.47 9.36 -6.69
C TYR A 108 -12.48 10.49 -6.49
N LEU A 109 -11.23 10.15 -6.18
CA LEU A 109 -10.13 11.09 -6.00
C LEU A 109 -9.14 10.95 -7.16
N HIS A 110 -8.55 12.08 -7.56
CA HIS A 110 -7.57 12.11 -8.63
C HIS A 110 -6.25 11.50 -8.14
N ALA A 111 -5.85 10.40 -8.74
CA ALA A 111 -4.68 9.62 -8.38
C ALA A 111 -3.66 9.60 -9.51
N VAL A 112 -2.38 9.73 -9.17
CA VAL A 112 -1.27 9.55 -10.09
C VAL A 112 -0.51 8.29 -9.72
N TRP A 113 -0.44 7.34 -10.65
CA TRP A 113 0.29 6.11 -10.49
C TRP A 113 1.06 5.78 -11.77
N ASP A 114 2.36 5.49 -11.62
CA ASP A 114 3.28 5.24 -12.75
C ASP A 114 3.26 6.38 -13.80
N SER A 115 3.19 7.63 -13.31
CA SER A 115 3.13 8.86 -14.11
C SER A 115 1.87 8.96 -15.01
N VAL A 116 0.82 8.25 -14.68
CA VAL A 116 -0.48 8.30 -15.40
C VAL A 116 -1.58 8.70 -14.42
N ASP A 117 -2.48 9.54 -14.93
CA ASP A 117 -3.63 10.05 -14.17
C ASP A 117 -4.78 9.05 -14.18
N TYR A 118 -5.37 8.83 -13.00
CA TYR A 118 -6.50 7.94 -12.79
C TYR A 118 -7.47 8.52 -11.77
N TRP A 119 -8.64 7.94 -11.70
CA TRP A 119 -9.60 8.14 -10.63
C TRP A 119 -9.66 6.88 -9.76
N ILE A 120 -9.60 7.04 -8.44
CA ILE A 120 -9.66 5.96 -7.47
C ILE A 120 -10.76 6.24 -6.44
N SER A 121 -11.48 5.21 -6.00
CA SER A 121 -12.50 5.39 -4.95
C SER A 121 -11.88 5.85 -3.64
N GLY A 122 -12.38 6.93 -3.06
CA GLY A 122 -11.96 7.42 -1.75
C GLY A 122 -12.22 6.41 -0.61
N ASP A 123 -13.20 5.52 -0.79
CA ASP A 123 -13.52 4.47 0.19
C ASP A 123 -12.45 3.38 0.30
N ASP A 124 -11.58 3.23 -0.70
CA ASP A 124 -10.59 2.16 -0.78
C ASP A 124 -9.21 2.53 -0.24
N ILE A 125 -8.98 3.80 0.08
CA ILE A 125 -7.65 4.37 0.27
C ILE A 125 -7.52 5.22 1.55
N ALA A 126 -6.27 5.52 1.91
CA ALA A 126 -5.93 6.55 2.89
C ALA A 126 -4.81 7.44 2.36
N SER A 127 -4.90 8.75 2.59
CA SER A 127 -3.90 9.74 2.21
C SER A 127 -3.02 10.16 3.38
N ASN A 128 -1.86 10.71 3.07
CA ASN A 128 -0.87 11.21 4.02
C ASN A 128 -0.59 10.22 5.16
N CYS A 129 -0.25 8.99 4.77
CA CYS A 129 -0.05 7.89 5.69
C CYS A 129 1.07 6.96 5.21
N ARG A 130 1.57 6.12 6.11
CA ARG A 130 2.53 5.05 5.83
C ARG A 130 1.98 3.70 6.30
N LEU A 131 2.44 2.63 5.66
CA LEU A 131 2.07 1.28 6.06
C LEU A 131 2.53 0.96 7.47
N ALA A 132 1.71 0.23 8.19
CA ALA A 132 2.03 -0.35 9.48
C ALA A 132 1.40 -1.73 9.63
N LEU A 133 1.98 -2.51 10.51
CA LEU A 133 1.54 -3.84 10.88
C LEU A 133 1.07 -3.85 12.34
N VAL A 134 -0.09 -4.46 12.61
CA VAL A 134 -0.52 -4.74 13.96
C VAL A 134 0.25 -5.95 14.50
N ILE A 135 1.14 -5.73 15.47
CA ILE A 135 2.04 -6.76 16.04
C ILE A 135 1.53 -7.37 17.34
N LYS A 136 0.42 -6.86 17.88
CA LYS A 136 -0.33 -7.45 19.00
C LYS A 136 -1.81 -7.25 18.74
N LYS A 137 -2.65 -8.22 19.15
CA LYS A 137 -4.10 -8.08 19.09
C LYS A 137 -4.52 -6.84 19.89
N SER A 138 -5.16 -5.88 19.25
CA SER A 138 -5.45 -4.57 19.81
C SER A 138 -6.91 -4.19 19.68
N ARG A 139 -7.38 -3.33 20.60
CA ARG A 139 -8.63 -2.62 20.44
C ARG A 139 -8.42 -1.34 19.63
N LEU A 140 -9.49 -0.91 19.00
CA LEU A 140 -9.57 0.39 18.35
C LEU A 140 -10.33 1.37 19.23
N TYR A 141 -9.90 2.62 19.22
CA TYR A 141 -10.45 3.69 20.04
C TYR A 141 -10.91 4.85 19.17
N ALA A 142 -11.92 5.57 19.62
CA ALA A 142 -12.44 6.75 18.93
C ALA A 142 -11.59 7.99 19.21
N ASP A 143 -10.77 7.97 20.26
CA ASP A 143 -10.00 9.10 20.76
C ASP A 143 -8.52 8.72 21.02
N MET A 144 -7.67 9.72 20.98
CA MET A 144 -6.21 9.57 21.21
C MET A 144 -5.85 9.19 22.66
N ASN A 145 -6.73 9.45 23.63
CA ASN A 145 -6.51 9.07 25.02
C ASN A 145 -6.80 7.58 25.28
N LEU A 146 -7.21 6.82 24.25
CA LEU A 146 -7.56 5.41 24.31
C LEU A 146 -8.65 5.11 25.36
N SER A 147 -9.55 6.07 25.60
CA SER A 147 -10.59 5.98 26.62
C SER A 147 -11.91 5.44 26.08
N LEU A 148 -12.28 5.79 24.84
CA LEU A 148 -13.51 5.39 24.21
C LEU A 148 -13.25 4.31 23.16
N SER A 149 -13.55 3.06 23.49
CA SER A 149 -13.48 1.97 22.50
C SER A 149 -14.48 2.24 21.37
N THR A 150 -14.04 2.04 20.12
CA THR A 150 -14.95 2.01 18.98
C THR A 150 -15.89 0.82 19.08
N ASP A 151 -17.00 0.86 18.31
CA ASP A 151 -18.03 -0.19 18.30
C ASP A 151 -17.39 -1.60 18.38
N GLU A 152 -17.87 -2.41 19.33
CA GLU A 152 -17.39 -3.78 19.63
C GLU A 152 -17.32 -4.69 18.39
N ARG A 153 -18.04 -4.36 17.32
CA ARG A 153 -18.09 -5.14 16.08
C ARG A 153 -16.79 -5.08 15.27
N ASN A 154 -15.96 -4.05 15.47
CA ASN A 154 -14.69 -3.87 14.74
C ASN A 154 -13.46 -4.02 15.65
N SER A 155 -13.66 -4.31 16.92
CA SER A 155 -12.60 -4.52 17.90
C SER A 155 -12.70 -5.95 18.45
N PRO A 156 -11.59 -6.68 18.51
CA PRO A 156 -10.21 -6.27 18.33
C PRO A 156 -9.70 -6.40 16.89
N VAL A 157 -8.74 -5.56 16.52
CA VAL A 157 -7.97 -5.76 15.28
C VAL A 157 -7.02 -6.93 15.50
N PRO A 158 -7.05 -7.96 14.64
CA PRO A 158 -6.19 -9.12 14.81
C PRO A 158 -4.72 -8.78 14.55
N PHE A 159 -3.83 -9.55 15.19
CA PHE A 159 -2.42 -9.59 14.85
C PHE A 159 -2.24 -9.84 13.34
N GLY A 160 -1.23 -9.23 12.73
CA GLY A 160 -0.92 -9.38 11.30
C GLY A 160 -1.76 -8.48 10.40
N SER A 161 -2.71 -7.70 10.95
CA SER A 161 -3.47 -6.76 10.12
C SER A 161 -2.58 -5.64 9.59
N ILE A 162 -2.60 -5.44 8.27
CA ILE A 162 -1.98 -4.29 7.63
C ILE A 162 -2.94 -3.11 7.71
N VAL A 163 -2.43 -2.00 8.27
CA VAL A 163 -3.12 -0.72 8.46
C VAL A 163 -2.23 0.40 7.92
N ALA A 164 -2.75 1.62 7.87
CA ALA A 164 -1.95 2.79 7.57
C ALA A 164 -1.92 3.74 8.77
N VAL A 165 -0.73 4.22 9.13
CA VAL A 165 -0.54 5.21 10.21
C VAL A 165 -0.47 6.59 9.61
N SER A 166 -1.22 7.53 10.17
CA SER A 166 -1.18 8.94 9.78
C SER A 166 0.22 9.52 9.93
N GLN A 167 0.64 10.30 8.93
CA GLN A 167 1.88 11.07 8.97
C GLN A 167 1.63 12.55 9.34
N LYS A 168 0.37 12.91 9.57
CA LYS A 168 0.01 14.26 9.98
C LYS A 168 0.51 14.53 11.39
N GLU A 169 1.12 15.70 11.58
CA GLU A 169 1.56 16.16 12.89
C GLU A 169 0.39 16.19 13.89
N GLY A 170 0.62 15.69 15.09
CA GLY A 170 -0.38 15.60 16.15
C GLY A 170 -1.31 14.35 16.10
N ASP A 171 -1.32 13.59 15.02
CA ASP A 171 -2.15 12.37 14.92
C ASP A 171 -1.51 11.15 15.63
N CYS A 172 -0.23 11.23 16.03
CA CYS A 172 0.48 10.19 16.78
C CYS A 172 1.30 10.80 17.91
N ASN A 173 1.34 10.08 19.03
CA ASN A 173 2.22 10.37 20.16
C ASN A 173 2.87 9.06 20.68
N SER A 174 3.56 9.09 21.81
CA SER A 174 4.22 7.92 22.39
C SER A 174 3.26 6.80 22.84
N SER A 175 1.99 7.10 23.07
CA SER A 175 1.01 6.15 23.61
C SER A 175 -0.02 5.73 22.56
N ALA A 176 -0.37 6.59 21.61
CA ALA A 176 -1.44 6.34 20.64
C ALA A 176 -1.09 6.85 19.25
N CYS A 177 -1.54 6.11 18.24
CA CYS A 177 -1.45 6.51 16.85
C CYS A 177 -2.81 6.45 16.17
N LYS A 178 -3.11 7.45 15.36
CA LYS A 178 -4.23 7.42 14.43
C LYS A 178 -3.90 6.51 13.26
N ILE A 179 -4.74 5.53 13.04
CA ILE A 179 -4.61 4.58 11.94
C ILE A 179 -5.82 4.63 11.03
N TRP A 180 -5.58 4.24 9.79
CA TRP A 180 -6.61 3.98 8.81
C TRP A 180 -6.67 2.47 8.54
N TYR A 181 -7.88 1.92 8.47
CA TYR A 181 -8.13 0.51 8.19
C TYR A 181 -9.34 0.35 7.29
N PHE A 182 -9.40 -0.76 6.55
CA PHE A 182 -10.54 -1.05 5.70
C PHE A 182 -11.61 -1.85 6.47
N ASP A 183 -12.78 -1.25 6.63
CA ASP A 183 -13.94 -1.92 7.24
C ASP A 183 -14.62 -2.81 6.19
N LYS A 184 -14.48 -4.13 6.34
CA LYS A 184 -15.04 -5.10 5.39
C LYS A 184 -16.56 -5.12 5.36
N LYS A 185 -17.25 -4.71 6.44
CA LYS A 185 -18.73 -4.68 6.51
C LYS A 185 -19.27 -3.49 5.74
N GLU A 186 -18.70 -2.32 6.00
CA GLU A 186 -19.13 -1.09 5.36
C GLU A 186 -18.47 -0.87 4.00
N LYS A 187 -17.47 -1.71 3.66
CA LYS A 187 -16.68 -1.65 2.41
C LYS A 187 -16.05 -0.27 2.19
N LYS A 188 -15.55 0.32 3.26
CA LYS A 188 -14.88 1.63 3.20
C LYS A 188 -13.74 1.74 4.20
N THR A 189 -12.83 2.65 3.90
CA THR A 189 -11.75 3.03 4.80
C THR A 189 -12.29 3.90 5.94
N ARG A 190 -11.87 3.58 7.17
CA ARG A 190 -12.16 4.31 8.38
C ARG A 190 -10.90 4.61 9.14
N TYR A 191 -10.95 5.60 10.03
CA TYR A 191 -9.88 5.86 10.98
C TYR A 191 -10.29 5.47 12.40
N ALA A 192 -9.28 5.17 13.21
CA ALA A 192 -9.40 4.97 14.65
C ALA A 192 -8.03 5.24 15.29
N TYR A 193 -7.97 5.23 16.60
CA TYR A 193 -6.72 5.25 17.35
C TYR A 193 -6.40 3.86 17.88
N ILE A 194 -5.11 3.57 17.96
CA ILE A 194 -4.56 2.31 18.46
C ILE A 194 -3.39 2.63 19.38
N ASP A 195 -3.13 1.78 20.35
CA ASP A 195 -1.94 1.83 21.19
C ASP A 195 -0.69 1.72 20.31
N ALA A 196 0.23 2.69 20.45
CA ALA A 196 1.42 2.79 19.64
C ALA A 196 2.36 1.56 19.76
N ASP A 197 2.39 0.91 20.93
CA ASP A 197 3.18 -0.29 21.18
C ASP A 197 2.65 -1.54 20.48
N ASN A 198 1.45 -1.46 19.92
CA ASN A 198 0.79 -2.59 19.26
C ASN A 198 0.94 -2.56 17.73
N ILE A 199 1.66 -1.59 17.20
CA ILE A 199 1.93 -1.46 15.77
C ILE A 199 3.42 -1.38 15.48
N SER A 200 3.82 -1.86 14.31
CA SER A 200 5.16 -1.70 13.77
C SER A 200 5.11 -1.01 12.41
N THR A 201 5.95 -0.02 12.22
CA THR A 201 6.17 0.65 10.92
C THR A 201 7.46 0.19 10.24
N ARG A 202 8.13 -0.84 10.80
CA ARG A 202 9.36 -1.40 10.24
C ARG A 202 9.03 -2.13 8.95
N ILE A 203 9.79 -1.84 7.91
CA ILE A 203 9.61 -2.47 6.60
C ILE A 203 9.78 -3.98 6.66
N ASP A 204 10.71 -4.46 7.51
CA ASP A 204 10.97 -5.89 7.68
C ASP A 204 9.74 -6.64 8.18
N ASP A 205 9.04 -6.08 9.18
CA ASP A 205 7.84 -6.69 9.74
C ASP A 205 6.71 -6.74 8.72
N ILE A 206 6.53 -5.64 7.98
CA ILE A 206 5.47 -5.52 6.97
C ILE A 206 5.70 -6.50 5.82
N VAL A 207 6.91 -6.52 5.26
CA VAL A 207 7.24 -7.39 4.11
C VAL A 207 7.17 -8.86 4.49
N VAL A 208 7.71 -9.25 5.66
CA VAL A 208 7.66 -10.65 6.10
C VAL A 208 6.22 -11.08 6.39
N MET A 209 5.37 -10.21 6.99
CA MET A 209 3.97 -10.57 7.20
C MET A 209 3.18 -10.68 5.89
N GLN A 210 3.45 -9.86 4.88
CA GLN A 210 2.90 -10.05 3.53
C GLN A 210 3.31 -11.39 2.93
N VAL A 211 4.58 -11.80 3.11
CA VAL A 211 5.04 -13.12 2.68
C VAL A 211 4.30 -14.24 3.42
N VAL A 212 4.04 -14.10 4.72
CA VAL A 212 3.24 -15.07 5.50
C VAL A 212 1.81 -15.18 4.93
N GLU A 213 1.16 -14.06 4.60
CA GLU A 213 -0.15 -14.08 3.94
C GLU A 213 -0.11 -14.79 2.59
N ASP A 214 0.92 -14.53 1.76
CA ASP A 214 1.12 -15.20 0.48
C ASP A 214 1.38 -16.71 0.65
N LEU A 215 2.14 -17.12 1.67
CA LEU A 215 2.40 -18.53 1.99
C LEU A 215 1.12 -19.30 2.32
N ARG A 216 0.17 -18.69 3.06
CA ARG A 216 -1.11 -19.27 3.43
C ARG A 216 -1.99 -19.62 2.22
N ILE A 217 -1.91 -18.85 1.16
CA ILE A 217 -2.69 -19.07 -0.07
C ILE A 217 -1.92 -19.90 -1.12
N THR A 218 -0.60 -19.98 -1.01
CA THR A 218 0.26 -20.65 -1.99
C THR A 218 0.45 -22.14 -1.65
N LYS A 219 -0.14 -23.03 -2.43
CA LYS A 219 -0.09 -24.49 -2.19
C LYS A 219 1.14 -25.17 -2.82
N ARG A 220 1.69 -24.63 -3.91
CA ARG A 220 2.79 -25.25 -4.67
C ARG A 220 4.15 -25.04 -3.97
N ALA A 221 4.99 -26.08 -3.95
CA ALA A 221 6.28 -26.08 -3.25
C ALA A 221 7.27 -25.04 -3.80
N THR A 222 7.43 -24.95 -5.13
CA THR A 222 8.39 -24.01 -5.74
C THR A 222 8.10 -22.56 -5.42
N PRO A 223 6.87 -22.01 -5.64
CA PRO A 223 6.56 -20.64 -5.23
C PRO A 223 6.72 -20.41 -3.72
N ARG A 224 6.37 -21.39 -2.87
CA ARG A 224 6.58 -21.27 -1.41
C ARG A 224 8.05 -21.13 -1.06
N ASN A 225 8.94 -21.88 -1.70
CA ASN A 225 10.37 -21.77 -1.44
C ASN A 225 10.92 -20.41 -1.84
N GLU A 226 10.45 -19.81 -2.92
CA GLU A 226 10.84 -18.43 -3.30
C GLU A 226 10.33 -17.40 -2.30
N LEU A 227 9.13 -17.57 -1.74
CA LEU A 227 8.60 -16.73 -0.69
C LEU A 227 9.46 -16.81 0.59
N PHE A 228 9.88 -18.01 1.01
CA PHE A 228 10.81 -18.15 2.15
C PHE A 228 12.17 -17.51 1.88
N LYS A 229 12.73 -17.65 0.68
CA LYS A 229 13.97 -16.95 0.28
C LYS A 229 13.80 -15.42 0.31
N LYS A 230 12.63 -14.92 -0.08
CA LYS A 230 12.31 -13.49 0.01
C LYS A 230 12.29 -13.04 1.47
N ALA A 231 11.59 -13.76 2.36
CA ALA A 231 11.51 -13.43 3.78
C ALA A 231 12.87 -13.46 4.48
N ALA A 232 13.75 -14.40 4.10
CA ALA A 232 15.09 -14.56 4.71
C ALA A 232 16.02 -13.35 4.53
N LYS A 233 15.66 -12.38 3.69
CA LYS A 233 16.43 -11.14 3.49
C LYS A 233 16.12 -10.06 4.53
N TYR A 234 15.14 -10.27 5.38
CA TYR A 234 14.62 -9.30 6.35
C TYR A 234 14.80 -9.81 7.77
N ASN A 235 14.85 -8.90 8.72
CA ASN A 235 14.96 -9.20 10.15
C ASN A 235 13.71 -8.69 10.90
N PRO A 236 12.59 -9.42 10.83
CA PRO A 236 11.35 -9.02 11.48
C PRO A 236 11.43 -9.16 13.01
N CYS A 237 10.46 -8.56 13.71
CA CYS A 237 10.29 -8.77 15.14
C CYS A 237 9.90 -10.23 15.45
N GLU A 238 10.12 -10.65 16.69
CA GLU A 238 9.90 -12.02 17.15
C GLU A 238 8.48 -12.55 16.83
N ALA A 239 7.46 -11.72 17.04
CA ALA A 239 6.07 -12.10 16.79
C ALA A 239 5.80 -12.42 15.31
N VAL A 240 6.40 -11.67 14.38
CA VAL A 240 6.27 -11.92 12.93
C VAL A 240 7.11 -13.11 12.50
N LEU A 241 8.31 -13.26 13.09
CA LEU A 241 9.16 -14.42 12.85
C LEU A 241 8.47 -15.72 13.26
N ALA A 242 7.82 -15.73 14.43
CA ALA A 242 7.05 -16.90 14.89
C ALA A 242 5.95 -17.32 13.90
N CYS A 243 5.27 -16.37 13.24
CA CYS A 243 4.30 -16.67 12.18
C CYS A 243 4.96 -17.30 10.94
N LEU A 244 6.12 -16.81 10.53
CA LEU A 244 6.88 -17.37 9.41
C LEU A 244 7.33 -18.81 9.69
N GLU A 245 7.80 -19.09 10.91
CA GLU A 245 8.20 -20.43 11.33
C GLU A 245 7.01 -21.40 11.41
N ALA A 246 5.84 -20.92 11.86
CA ALA A 246 4.61 -21.71 11.87
C ALA A 246 4.24 -22.20 10.44
N GLU A 247 4.40 -21.35 9.42
CA GLU A 247 4.15 -21.75 8.02
C GLU A 247 5.13 -22.84 7.51
N LYS A 248 6.36 -22.88 8.03
CA LYS A 248 7.32 -23.96 7.73
C LYS A 248 6.89 -25.27 8.37
N THR A 249 6.46 -25.22 9.63
CA THR A 249 6.06 -26.40 10.40
C THR A 249 4.79 -27.04 9.82
N GLU A 250 3.78 -26.24 9.51
CA GLU A 250 2.53 -26.74 8.89
C GLU A 250 2.79 -27.48 7.58
N LYS A 251 3.75 -27.00 6.76
CA LYS A 251 4.14 -27.71 5.53
C LYS A 251 4.76 -29.08 5.80
N ILE A 252 5.59 -29.21 6.84
CA ILE A 252 6.20 -30.48 7.22
C ILE A 252 5.11 -31.45 7.66
N GLU A 253 4.20 -31.02 8.54
CA GLU A 253 3.07 -31.82 9.01
C GLU A 253 2.21 -32.34 7.85
N ASN A 254 1.83 -31.44 6.93
CA ASN A 254 1.02 -31.80 5.77
C ASN A 254 1.74 -32.79 4.83
N ASN A 255 3.04 -32.60 4.59
CA ASN A 255 3.81 -33.53 3.76
C ASN A 255 3.89 -34.94 4.40
N TYR A 256 4.11 -35.03 5.71
CA TYR A 256 4.11 -36.30 6.43
C TYR A 256 2.72 -36.95 6.40
N GLN A 257 1.65 -36.18 6.57
CA GLN A 257 0.29 -36.69 6.49
C GLN A 257 -0.03 -37.24 5.11
N ASP A 258 0.38 -36.54 4.05
CA ASP A 258 0.19 -37.01 2.66
C ASP A 258 0.95 -38.29 2.37
N VAL A 259 2.19 -38.43 2.85
CA VAL A 259 2.97 -39.66 2.75
C VAL A 259 2.31 -40.81 3.50
N LEU A 260 1.84 -40.56 4.73
CA LEU A 260 1.15 -41.57 5.54
C LEU A 260 -0.17 -42.02 4.90
N ASN A 261 -0.92 -41.08 4.31
CA ASN A 261 -2.18 -41.39 3.62
C ASN A 261 -1.96 -42.14 2.31
N ALA A 262 -0.79 -41.99 1.67
CA ALA A 262 -0.42 -42.68 0.42
C ALA A 262 0.12 -44.10 0.66
N LEU A 263 0.43 -44.52 1.88
CA LEU A 263 0.93 -45.86 2.18
C LEU A 263 -0.15 -46.91 1.95
N PRO A 264 0.12 -47.96 1.17
CA PRO A 264 -0.80 -49.06 0.97
C PRO A 264 -1.08 -49.79 2.29
N GLY A 265 -2.34 -49.86 2.68
CA GLY A 265 -2.75 -50.54 3.90
C GLY A 265 -2.85 -49.68 5.16
N ALA A 266 -2.76 -48.36 5.06
CA ALA A 266 -3.04 -47.44 6.18
C ALA A 266 -4.49 -47.58 6.62
N ARG A 267 -4.78 -48.52 7.54
CA ARG A 267 -6.11 -48.72 8.15
C ARG A 267 -6.46 -47.69 9.23
N TYR A 268 -5.50 -46.91 9.67
CA TYR A 268 -5.65 -45.92 10.73
C TYR A 268 -5.21 -44.53 10.21
N LYS A 269 -6.09 -43.56 10.34
CA LYS A 269 -5.73 -42.14 10.14
C LYS A 269 -4.83 -41.73 11.31
N VAL A 270 -3.54 -41.67 11.08
CA VAL A 270 -2.57 -41.17 12.05
C VAL A 270 -2.62 -39.64 12.04
N ASN A 271 -2.86 -39.03 13.18
CA ASN A 271 -2.82 -37.60 13.33
C ASN A 271 -1.37 -37.20 13.61
N VAL A 272 -0.68 -36.69 12.61
CA VAL A 272 0.74 -36.27 12.72
C VAL A 272 0.93 -35.19 13.78
N LYS A 273 -0.07 -34.35 13.98
CA LYS A 273 -0.05 -33.30 15.01
C LYS A 273 0.03 -33.89 16.43
N GLU A 274 -0.66 -34.97 16.70
CA GLU A 274 -0.59 -35.68 17.97
C GLU A 274 0.77 -36.39 18.16
N LEU A 275 1.36 -36.90 17.08
CA LEU A 275 2.70 -37.55 17.15
C LEU A 275 3.80 -36.53 17.43
N MET A 276 3.69 -35.31 16.92
CA MET A 276 4.69 -34.25 17.15
C MET A 276 4.58 -33.60 18.54
N THR A 277 3.46 -33.76 19.25
CA THR A 277 3.28 -33.28 20.61
C THR A 277 3.70 -34.29 21.69
N VAL A 278 4.10 -35.50 21.30
CA VAL A 278 4.66 -36.47 22.25
C VAL A 278 5.99 -35.94 22.77
N ASP A 279 5.98 -35.63 24.04
CA ASP A 279 7.09 -35.10 24.83
C ASP A 279 8.34 -35.97 24.65
N GLN A 280 9.33 -35.41 23.96
CA GLN A 280 10.63 -36.06 23.75
C GLN A 280 11.43 -36.20 25.06
N SER A 281 10.92 -35.70 26.20
CA SER A 281 11.56 -35.83 27.51
C SER A 281 11.46 -37.23 28.14
N LYS A 282 10.62 -38.10 27.56
CA LYS A 282 10.54 -39.49 27.99
C LYS A 282 11.31 -40.39 27.01
N ASP A 283 12.60 -40.49 27.24
CA ASP A 283 13.42 -41.47 26.61
C ASP A 283 12.90 -42.88 27.02
N PRO A 284 12.37 -43.71 26.07
CA PRO A 284 11.85 -45.02 26.40
C PRO A 284 12.94 -46.01 26.79
N PHE A 285 14.20 -45.60 26.83
CA PHE A 285 15.36 -46.46 27.12
C PHE A 285 16.13 -46.03 28.40
N GLN A 286 15.56 -45.15 29.26
CA GLN A 286 16.03 -44.92 30.62
C GLN A 286 15.36 -45.78 31.66
#